data_f2185021a59a5c1c667da0365c3a403f
#
_entry.id   f2185021a59a5c1c667da0365c3a403f
#
_cell.length_a   1.000
_cell.length_b   1.000
_cell.length_c   1.000
_cell.angle_alpha   90.00
_cell.angle_beta   90.00
_cell.angle_gamma   90.00
#
_symmetry.space_group_name_H-M   'P 1'
#
loop_
_entity.id
_entity.type
_entity.pdbx_description
1 polymer ?
#
loop_
_entity_poly.entity_id
_entity_poly.type
_entity_poly.pdbx_seq_one_letter_code
_entity_poly.pdbx_strand_id
1 'polypeptide(L)'
;MLLKNCKILKNGKFKKVDILIKDDKIEKISENIDVTDENTIDVKDRFVTAGFIDAHVHWREPGFSKKETVYTASRAAARGGFTTVMTMPNLNPVPDSAETLNKQLEIIKNDSVIRAIPYGAITKEEYGRELSDMEDIADKVFAFTDDGRGVQSANVMYEAMLMGSKLNKAIVAHCEDNSLIRGGAMHEGKRSAELGIKGIPSICESTQIARDILLAEAANCHYHVCHISAKESVRAVREGKKNNIRVTCEVTPHHLLSCDEDIKEDNGMWKMNPPLRGREDRNALIAGVLDGTIDIIATDHAPHTMEEKIRGIEKSSFGIVGSETAFTQLYTKFVKTDIFSLEMLVKLMSENVAKIFNLPYGKLEENSFADIVVIDLEKEITINPEEFLSKGRNTPYANEKVNGIPVLTISNGKIAYIDKEEINL
;
A
#
# COMPACT_ATOMS: atom_id res chain seq x y z
N MET A 1 -4.81 -28.70 0.52
CA MET A 1 -3.36 -28.37 0.58
C MET A 1 -2.94 -28.34 2.04
N LEU A 2 -1.83 -28.97 2.39
CA LEU A 2 -1.28 -28.97 3.74
C LEU A 2 0.08 -28.27 3.78
N LEU A 3 0.20 -27.23 4.59
CA LEU A 3 1.49 -26.61 4.91
C LEU A 3 2.03 -27.24 6.19
N LYS A 4 3.20 -27.85 6.09
CA LYS A 4 3.93 -28.49 7.21
C LYS A 4 5.04 -27.61 7.76
N ASN A 5 5.33 -27.77 9.04
CA ASN A 5 6.45 -27.12 9.72
C ASN A 5 6.38 -25.56 9.65
N CYS A 6 5.17 -24.99 9.84
CA CYS A 6 4.97 -23.54 9.87
C CYS A 6 5.39 -22.98 11.25
N LYS A 7 6.15 -21.88 11.27
CA LYS A 7 6.32 -21.08 12.49
C LYS A 7 5.37 -19.88 12.45
N ILE A 8 4.39 -19.85 13.32
CA ILE A 8 3.48 -18.70 13.49
C ILE A 8 3.86 -17.88 14.72
N LEU A 9 3.62 -16.57 14.68
CA LEU A 9 3.82 -15.70 15.83
C LEU A 9 2.51 -15.56 16.61
N LYS A 10 2.52 -15.93 17.90
CA LYS A 10 1.35 -15.81 18.78
C LYS A 10 1.79 -15.26 20.13
N ASN A 11 1.27 -14.09 20.51
CA ASN A 11 1.63 -13.39 21.76
C ASN A 11 3.16 -13.20 21.92
N GLY A 12 3.82 -12.73 20.86
CA GLY A 12 5.27 -12.47 20.85
C GLY A 12 6.17 -13.72 20.85
N LYS A 13 5.60 -14.93 20.70
CA LYS A 13 6.37 -16.19 20.69
C LYS A 13 6.08 -17.01 19.44
N PHE A 14 7.13 -17.58 18.87
CA PHE A 14 6.98 -18.53 17.77
C PHE A 14 6.41 -19.85 18.27
N LYS A 15 5.44 -20.38 17.52
CA LYS A 15 4.88 -21.73 17.68
C LYS A 15 5.01 -22.49 16.38
N LYS A 16 5.37 -23.76 16.45
CA LYS A 16 5.39 -24.68 15.31
C LYS A 16 4.01 -25.30 15.15
N VAL A 17 3.46 -25.20 13.94
CA VAL A 17 2.14 -25.73 13.59
C VAL A 17 2.12 -26.22 12.14
N ASP A 18 1.12 -27.02 11.81
CA ASP A 18 0.70 -27.32 10.43
C ASP A 18 -0.60 -26.55 10.12
N ILE A 19 -0.80 -26.22 8.86
CA ILE A 19 -1.98 -25.48 8.38
C ILE A 19 -2.63 -26.27 7.24
N LEU A 20 -3.87 -26.71 7.45
CA LEU A 20 -4.67 -27.36 6.42
C LEU A 20 -5.56 -26.34 5.73
N ILE A 21 -5.45 -26.28 4.41
CA ILE A 21 -6.23 -25.41 3.54
C ILE A 21 -7.17 -26.28 2.71
N LYS A 22 -8.45 -25.95 2.73
CA LYS A 22 -9.47 -26.57 1.91
C LYS A 22 -10.23 -25.49 1.15
N ASP A 23 -10.29 -25.65 -0.17
CA ASP A 23 -10.81 -24.63 -1.07
C ASP A 23 -10.14 -23.27 -0.83
N ASP A 24 -10.90 -22.25 -0.47
CA ASP A 24 -10.41 -20.90 -0.19
C ASP A 24 -10.25 -20.58 1.31
N LYS A 25 -10.35 -21.62 2.20
CA LYS A 25 -10.36 -21.44 3.66
C LYS A 25 -9.25 -22.18 4.38
N ILE A 26 -8.84 -21.63 5.52
CA ILE A 26 -8.02 -22.34 6.50
C ILE A 26 -8.96 -23.25 7.29
N GLU A 27 -8.87 -24.57 7.06
CA GLU A 27 -9.72 -25.54 7.74
C GLU A 27 -9.22 -25.83 9.16
N LYS A 28 -7.90 -25.95 9.34
CA LYS A 28 -7.31 -26.30 10.63
C LYS A 28 -5.91 -25.76 10.82
N ILE A 29 -5.60 -25.36 12.05
CA ILE A 29 -4.25 -25.00 12.51
C ILE A 29 -3.94 -25.83 13.76
N SER A 30 -2.94 -26.73 13.70
CA SER A 30 -2.60 -27.64 14.81
C SER A 30 -1.10 -27.94 14.81
N GLU A 31 -0.55 -28.36 15.95
CA GLU A 31 0.85 -28.78 16.07
C GLU A 31 1.23 -29.95 15.16
N ASN A 32 0.28 -30.82 14.86
CA ASN A 32 0.43 -31.91 13.91
C ASN A 32 -0.90 -32.18 13.22
N ILE A 33 -0.87 -32.24 11.89
CA ILE A 33 -2.01 -32.64 11.05
C ILE A 33 -1.59 -33.84 10.22
N ASP A 34 -2.26 -34.95 10.42
CA ASP A 34 -2.03 -36.19 9.67
C ASP A 34 -3.19 -36.39 8.69
N VAL A 35 -2.94 -36.13 7.41
CA VAL A 35 -3.85 -36.34 6.27
C VAL A 35 -3.07 -36.97 5.14
N THR A 36 -3.63 -38.04 4.55
CA THR A 36 -2.91 -38.92 3.61
C THR A 36 -3.03 -38.53 2.15
N ASP A 37 -4.01 -37.70 1.77
CA ASP A 37 -4.36 -37.44 0.36
C ASP A 37 -4.23 -35.96 -0.06
N GLU A 38 -3.56 -35.12 0.75
CA GLU A 38 -3.40 -33.70 0.47
C GLU A 38 -2.03 -33.37 -0.14
N ASN A 39 -2.03 -32.44 -1.11
CA ASN A 39 -0.79 -31.84 -1.57
C ASN A 39 -0.08 -31.18 -0.39
N THR A 40 1.06 -31.73 0.00
CA THR A 40 1.81 -31.29 1.18
C THR A 40 3.02 -30.45 0.77
N ILE A 41 3.14 -29.29 1.37
CA ILE A 41 4.28 -28.36 1.18
C ILE A 41 4.98 -28.20 2.52
N ASP A 42 6.25 -28.62 2.60
CA ASP A 42 7.08 -28.38 3.76
C ASP A 42 7.71 -26.97 3.68
N VAL A 43 7.29 -26.08 4.56
CA VAL A 43 7.83 -24.71 4.61
C VAL A 43 9.12 -24.58 5.44
N LYS A 44 9.68 -25.71 5.93
CA LYS A 44 11.01 -25.81 6.54
C LYS A 44 11.22 -24.85 7.71
N ASP A 45 10.28 -24.83 8.66
CA ASP A 45 10.32 -23.97 9.85
C ASP A 45 10.40 -22.46 9.56
N ARG A 46 9.90 -22.00 8.39
CA ARG A 46 9.82 -20.59 8.05
C ARG A 46 8.64 -19.90 8.74
N PHE A 47 8.74 -18.59 8.85
CA PHE A 47 7.69 -17.74 9.40
C PHE A 47 6.48 -17.72 8.48
N VAL A 48 5.30 -17.97 9.07
CA VAL A 48 4.02 -17.97 8.35
C VAL A 48 3.07 -16.99 9.02
N THR A 49 2.46 -16.13 8.23
CA THR A 49 1.48 -15.15 8.70
C THR A 49 0.36 -14.96 7.70
N ALA A 50 -0.67 -14.19 8.09
CA ALA A 50 -1.68 -13.73 7.14
C ALA A 50 -1.01 -12.99 5.98
N GLY A 51 -1.53 -13.17 4.77
CA GLY A 51 -1.09 -12.44 3.61
C GLY A 51 -1.27 -10.93 3.78
N PHE A 52 -0.35 -10.15 3.23
CA PHE A 52 -0.39 -8.71 3.34
C PHE A 52 -1.52 -8.11 2.50
N ILE A 53 -2.03 -6.95 2.93
CA ILE A 53 -3.06 -6.18 2.26
C ILE A 53 -2.48 -4.79 1.96
N ASP A 54 -2.47 -4.40 0.69
CA ASP A 54 -1.99 -3.10 0.27
C ASP A 54 -3.17 -2.20 -0.12
N ALA A 55 -3.40 -1.16 0.67
CA ALA A 55 -4.51 -0.24 0.43
C ALA A 55 -4.24 0.76 -0.71
N HIS A 56 -3.02 0.77 -1.31
CA HIS A 56 -2.64 1.82 -2.25
C HIS A 56 -1.66 1.32 -3.32
N VAL A 57 -2.16 0.99 -4.52
CA VAL A 57 -1.33 0.60 -5.67
C VAL A 57 -1.84 1.18 -6.98
N HIS A 58 -0.92 1.44 -7.92
CA HIS A 58 -1.20 1.95 -9.26
C HIS A 58 -0.92 0.88 -10.32
N TRP A 59 -1.92 0.08 -10.67
CA TRP A 59 -1.75 -1.05 -11.61
C TRP A 59 -1.88 -0.66 -13.09
N ARG A 60 -2.13 0.61 -13.37
CA ARG A 60 -2.01 1.24 -14.70
C ARG A 60 -2.93 0.72 -15.80
N GLU A 61 -3.75 -0.29 -15.60
CA GLU A 61 -4.74 -0.79 -16.57
C GLU A 61 -6.17 -0.60 -16.08
N PRO A 62 -7.01 -0.14 -16.98
CA PRO A 62 -6.81 0.19 -18.40
C PRO A 62 -6.05 1.50 -18.64
N GLY A 63 -5.49 1.65 -19.84
CA GLY A 63 -5.00 2.91 -20.41
C GLY A 63 -3.49 3.12 -20.42
N PHE A 64 -2.73 2.54 -19.46
CA PHE A 64 -1.30 2.80 -19.33
C PHE A 64 -0.45 1.52 -19.25
N SER A 65 -0.82 0.48 -19.98
CA SER A 65 -0.18 -0.85 -19.98
C SER A 65 1.31 -0.85 -20.33
N LYS A 66 1.83 0.24 -20.92
CA LYS A 66 3.28 0.40 -21.12
C LYS A 66 4.03 0.47 -19.79
N LYS A 67 3.43 1.09 -18.76
CA LYS A 67 4.02 1.26 -17.44
C LYS A 67 3.88 0.01 -16.59
N GLU A 68 2.69 -0.59 -16.62
CA GLU A 68 2.36 -1.78 -15.84
C GLU A 68 1.11 -2.45 -16.39
N THR A 69 0.97 -3.77 -16.17
CA THR A 69 -0.26 -4.52 -16.44
C THR A 69 -0.80 -5.14 -15.15
N VAL A 70 -2.09 -5.44 -15.10
CA VAL A 70 -2.68 -6.15 -13.96
C VAL A 70 -1.97 -7.48 -13.70
N TYR A 71 -1.62 -8.21 -14.77
CA TYR A 71 -0.91 -9.48 -14.65
C TYR A 71 0.47 -9.33 -13.99
N THR A 72 1.30 -8.41 -14.48
CA THR A 72 2.67 -8.24 -13.94
C THR A 72 2.66 -7.62 -12.55
N ALA A 73 1.78 -6.64 -12.29
CA ALA A 73 1.62 -6.02 -10.99
C ALA A 73 1.12 -7.00 -9.92
N SER A 74 0.12 -7.85 -10.25
CA SER A 74 -0.39 -8.83 -9.30
C SER A 74 0.65 -9.89 -8.92
N ARG A 75 1.50 -10.28 -9.88
CA ARG A 75 2.64 -11.18 -9.60
C ARG A 75 3.72 -10.51 -8.75
N ALA A 76 3.99 -9.24 -9.00
CA ALA A 76 4.91 -8.45 -8.19
C ALA A 76 4.40 -8.32 -6.75
N ALA A 77 3.13 -8.00 -6.57
CA ALA A 77 2.50 -7.95 -5.25
C ALA A 77 2.53 -9.32 -4.55
N ALA A 78 2.21 -10.41 -5.27
CA ALA A 78 2.30 -11.76 -4.73
C ALA A 78 3.73 -12.11 -4.29
N ARG A 79 4.77 -11.76 -5.07
CA ARG A 79 6.17 -11.92 -4.67
C ARG A 79 6.53 -11.14 -3.41
N GLY A 80 5.92 -9.98 -3.21
CA GLY A 80 6.07 -9.18 -1.98
C GLY A 80 5.28 -9.68 -0.77
N GLY A 81 4.50 -10.77 -0.92
CA GLY A 81 3.68 -11.35 0.16
C GLY A 81 2.25 -10.79 0.23
N PHE A 82 1.85 -9.94 -0.70
CA PHE A 82 0.51 -9.39 -0.74
C PHE A 82 -0.47 -10.39 -1.36
N THR A 83 -1.62 -10.56 -0.70
CA THR A 83 -2.72 -11.43 -1.15
C THR A 83 -3.95 -10.64 -1.56
N THR A 84 -4.01 -9.38 -1.16
CA THR A 84 -5.10 -8.45 -1.49
C THR A 84 -4.51 -7.06 -1.70
N VAL A 85 -4.98 -6.36 -2.74
CA VAL A 85 -4.59 -4.98 -3.02
C VAL A 85 -5.79 -4.14 -3.42
N MET A 86 -5.69 -2.82 -3.20
CA MET A 86 -6.67 -1.83 -3.64
C MET A 86 -6.05 -0.95 -4.73
N THR A 87 -6.67 -0.96 -5.92
CA THR A 87 -6.10 -0.30 -7.11
C THR A 87 -6.69 1.09 -7.30
N MET A 88 -5.81 2.09 -7.40
CA MET A 88 -6.17 3.50 -7.56
C MET A 88 -6.86 3.80 -8.91
N PRO A 89 -7.75 4.82 -8.98
CA PRO A 89 -8.61 5.08 -10.13
C PRO A 89 -7.96 5.91 -11.23
N ASN A 90 -6.73 6.39 -11.09
CA ASN A 90 -6.04 7.23 -12.08
C ASN A 90 -5.68 6.46 -13.35
N LEU A 91 -6.69 6.03 -14.06
CA LEU A 91 -6.68 5.17 -15.25
C LEU A 91 -7.27 5.88 -16.47
N ASN A 92 -7.30 5.21 -17.62
CA ASN A 92 -7.98 5.70 -18.81
C ASN A 92 -8.73 4.54 -19.52
N PRO A 93 -10.07 4.49 -19.41
CA PRO A 93 -10.93 5.48 -18.70
C PRO A 93 -10.83 5.41 -17.17
N VAL A 94 -11.14 6.53 -16.51
CA VAL A 94 -11.29 6.61 -15.06
C VAL A 94 -12.52 5.78 -14.62
N PRO A 95 -12.49 4.98 -13.54
CA PRO A 95 -13.64 4.23 -13.04
C PRO A 95 -14.59 5.13 -12.24
N ASP A 96 -15.27 6.03 -12.92
CA ASP A 96 -16.20 7.03 -12.41
C ASP A 96 -17.69 6.70 -12.67
N SER A 97 -17.95 5.61 -13.37
CA SER A 97 -19.27 5.10 -13.71
C SER A 97 -19.26 3.58 -13.78
N ALA A 98 -20.45 2.96 -13.83
CA ALA A 98 -20.57 1.50 -13.96
C ALA A 98 -19.94 0.97 -15.26
N GLU A 99 -20.02 1.74 -16.36
CA GLU A 99 -19.42 1.35 -17.65
C GLU A 99 -17.89 1.30 -17.57
N THR A 100 -17.27 2.36 -17.06
CA THR A 100 -15.81 2.47 -16.99
C THR A 100 -15.21 1.52 -15.96
N LEU A 101 -15.87 1.38 -14.79
CA LEU A 101 -15.47 0.42 -13.76
C LEU A 101 -15.52 -1.04 -14.25
N ASN A 102 -16.56 -1.42 -14.99
CA ASN A 102 -16.67 -2.80 -15.49
C ASN A 102 -15.51 -3.18 -16.43
N LYS A 103 -14.95 -2.23 -17.20
CA LYS A 103 -13.74 -2.48 -18.01
C LYS A 103 -12.54 -2.86 -17.17
N GLN A 104 -12.33 -2.16 -16.05
CA GLN A 104 -11.26 -2.49 -15.09
C GLN A 104 -11.49 -3.83 -14.40
N LEU A 105 -12.73 -4.08 -13.94
CA LEU A 105 -13.09 -5.34 -13.28
C LEU A 105 -12.91 -6.56 -14.17
N GLU A 106 -13.19 -6.44 -15.48
CA GLU A 106 -12.97 -7.52 -16.43
C GLU A 106 -11.48 -7.85 -16.57
N ILE A 107 -10.62 -6.86 -16.68
CA ILE A 107 -9.16 -7.06 -16.72
C ILE A 107 -8.69 -7.72 -15.42
N ILE A 108 -9.08 -7.20 -14.26
CA ILE A 108 -8.72 -7.77 -12.96
C ILE A 108 -9.13 -9.24 -12.86
N LYS A 109 -10.36 -9.57 -13.27
CA LYS A 109 -10.89 -10.93 -13.22
C LYS A 109 -10.08 -11.91 -14.07
N ASN A 110 -9.59 -11.46 -15.23
CA ASN A 110 -8.89 -12.33 -16.19
C ASN A 110 -7.40 -12.46 -15.87
N ASP A 111 -6.75 -11.41 -15.38
CA ASP A 111 -5.30 -11.29 -15.35
C ASP A 111 -4.70 -11.28 -13.94
N SER A 112 -5.48 -11.01 -12.89
CA SER A 112 -4.93 -10.93 -11.55
C SER A 112 -4.74 -12.31 -10.92
N VAL A 113 -3.53 -12.54 -10.34
CA VAL A 113 -3.22 -13.78 -9.60
C VAL A 113 -3.54 -13.69 -8.10
N ILE A 114 -3.87 -12.50 -7.61
CA ILE A 114 -4.30 -12.22 -6.24
C ILE A 114 -5.62 -11.45 -6.23
N ARG A 115 -6.20 -11.25 -5.07
CA ARG A 115 -7.40 -10.41 -4.93
C ARG A 115 -7.06 -8.95 -5.19
N ALA A 116 -7.77 -8.30 -6.12
CA ALA A 116 -7.69 -6.88 -6.38
C ALA A 116 -9.07 -6.24 -6.32
N ILE A 117 -9.21 -5.16 -5.56
CA ILE A 117 -10.46 -4.45 -5.37
C ILE A 117 -10.23 -2.99 -5.81
N PRO A 118 -10.91 -2.50 -6.86
CA PRO A 118 -10.68 -1.15 -7.34
C PRO A 118 -11.27 -0.08 -6.41
N TYR A 119 -10.68 1.09 -6.42
CA TYR A 119 -11.34 2.32 -5.99
C TYR A 119 -12.27 2.84 -7.09
N GLY A 120 -13.37 3.52 -6.71
CA GLY A 120 -14.09 4.41 -7.58
C GLY A 120 -13.52 5.82 -7.48
N ALA A 121 -13.60 6.60 -8.55
CA ALA A 121 -13.25 8.01 -8.49
C ALA A 121 -14.28 8.80 -7.66
N ILE A 122 -13.83 9.82 -6.92
CA ILE A 122 -14.72 10.77 -6.23
C ILE A 122 -15.44 11.63 -7.26
N THR A 123 -14.69 12.13 -8.24
CA THR A 123 -15.22 13.05 -9.25
C THR A 123 -15.07 12.49 -10.66
N LYS A 124 -15.94 12.94 -11.57
CA LYS A 124 -15.87 12.57 -12.98
C LYS A 124 -14.51 12.93 -13.55
N GLU A 125 -13.88 11.95 -14.22
CA GLU A 125 -12.53 12.09 -14.82
C GLU A 125 -11.45 12.58 -13.82
N GLU A 126 -11.70 12.48 -12.50
CA GLU A 126 -10.85 13.04 -11.44
C GLU A 126 -10.56 14.56 -11.61
N TYR A 127 -11.52 15.31 -12.14
CA TYR A 127 -11.36 16.75 -12.37
C TYR A 127 -11.68 17.63 -11.16
N GLY A 128 -12.16 17.06 -10.06
CA GLY A 128 -12.45 17.78 -8.81
C GLY A 128 -13.64 18.74 -8.91
N ARG A 129 -14.58 18.54 -9.86
CA ARG A 129 -15.67 19.48 -10.15
C ARG A 129 -17.06 18.93 -9.89
N GLU A 130 -17.35 17.73 -10.33
CA GLU A 130 -18.64 17.05 -10.26
C GLU A 130 -18.43 15.65 -9.71
N LEU A 131 -19.27 15.19 -8.80
CA LEU A 131 -19.19 13.83 -8.27
C LEU A 131 -19.39 12.80 -9.39
N SER A 132 -18.68 11.71 -9.28
CA SER A 132 -18.86 10.50 -10.10
C SER A 132 -20.21 9.84 -9.80
N ASP A 133 -20.53 8.78 -10.51
CA ASP A 133 -21.74 7.99 -10.27
C ASP A 133 -21.56 7.07 -9.05
N MET A 134 -21.21 7.66 -7.88
CA MET A 134 -20.78 6.94 -6.68
C MET A 134 -21.82 5.91 -6.22
N GLU A 135 -23.14 6.23 -6.29
CA GLU A 135 -24.20 5.30 -5.86
C GLU A 135 -24.22 4.03 -6.73
N ASP A 136 -24.04 4.18 -8.04
CA ASP A 136 -24.15 3.05 -9.00
C ASP A 136 -22.97 2.07 -8.92
N ILE A 137 -21.84 2.52 -8.40
CA ILE A 137 -20.61 1.71 -8.33
C ILE A 137 -20.21 1.30 -6.92
N ALA A 138 -20.87 1.81 -5.88
CA ALA A 138 -20.48 1.63 -4.48
C ALA A 138 -20.26 0.16 -4.07
N ASP A 139 -21.12 -0.75 -4.51
CA ASP A 139 -21.05 -2.18 -4.13
C ASP A 139 -19.87 -2.93 -4.77
N LYS A 140 -19.27 -2.35 -5.81
CA LYS A 140 -18.19 -2.97 -6.59
C LYS A 140 -16.82 -2.38 -6.32
N VAL A 141 -16.75 -1.28 -5.56
CA VAL A 141 -15.50 -0.60 -5.24
C VAL A 141 -15.17 -0.71 -3.77
N PHE A 142 -13.88 -0.60 -3.47
CA PHE A 142 -13.39 -0.60 -2.10
C PHE A 142 -13.84 0.65 -1.33
N ALA A 143 -13.51 1.82 -1.85
CA ALA A 143 -13.81 3.15 -1.35
C ALA A 143 -13.73 4.13 -2.52
N PHE A 144 -13.76 5.45 -2.25
CA PHE A 144 -13.67 6.47 -3.28
C PHE A 144 -12.46 7.37 -3.07
N THR A 145 -11.78 7.69 -4.18
CA THR A 145 -10.60 8.56 -4.18
C THR A 145 -10.42 9.24 -5.54
N ASP A 146 -9.82 10.43 -5.56
CA ASP A 146 -9.23 11.07 -6.76
C ASP A 146 -7.70 11.06 -6.59
N ASP A 147 -7.12 9.89 -6.35
CA ASP A 147 -5.69 9.77 -6.03
C ASP A 147 -4.79 10.25 -7.16
N GLY A 148 -3.69 10.91 -6.75
CA GLY A 148 -2.78 11.63 -7.62
C GLY A 148 -3.25 13.05 -7.94
N ARG A 149 -4.47 13.44 -7.51
CA ARG A 149 -5.03 14.79 -7.62
C ARG A 149 -5.83 15.11 -6.37
N GLY A 150 -5.42 16.07 -5.57
CA GLY A 150 -6.22 16.49 -4.42
C GLY A 150 -7.55 17.14 -4.86
N VAL A 151 -8.66 16.82 -4.20
CA VAL A 151 -9.93 17.54 -4.40
C VAL A 151 -9.83 18.94 -3.81
N GLN A 152 -9.67 19.94 -4.67
CA GLN A 152 -9.34 21.31 -4.27
C GLN A 152 -10.54 22.05 -3.64
N SER A 153 -11.75 21.80 -4.14
CA SER A 153 -12.97 22.44 -3.64
C SER A 153 -13.43 21.80 -2.33
N ALA A 154 -13.48 22.60 -1.25
CA ALA A 154 -14.03 22.15 0.02
C ALA A 154 -15.50 21.71 -0.11
N ASN A 155 -16.29 22.38 -0.96
CA ASN A 155 -17.69 21.99 -1.18
C ASN A 155 -17.79 20.61 -1.87
N VAL A 156 -17.02 20.38 -2.94
CA VAL A 156 -17.03 19.08 -3.64
C VAL A 156 -16.57 17.95 -2.70
N MET A 157 -15.53 18.18 -1.90
CA MET A 157 -15.09 17.21 -0.90
C MET A 157 -16.16 16.95 0.16
N TYR A 158 -16.86 17.98 0.63
CA TYR A 158 -17.92 17.83 1.60
C TYR A 158 -19.09 17.02 1.04
N GLU A 159 -19.54 17.32 -0.17
CA GLU A 159 -20.58 16.54 -0.87
C GLU A 159 -20.16 15.07 -1.07
N ALA A 160 -18.90 14.84 -1.43
CA ALA A 160 -18.34 13.49 -1.53
C ALA A 160 -18.37 12.75 -0.18
N MET A 161 -18.02 13.44 0.91
CA MET A 161 -18.07 12.87 2.26
C MET A 161 -19.50 12.59 2.74
N LEU A 162 -20.47 13.43 2.42
CA LEU A 162 -21.90 13.17 2.68
C LEU A 162 -22.35 11.91 1.92
N MET A 163 -21.97 11.78 0.66
CA MET A 163 -22.28 10.60 -0.14
C MET A 163 -21.55 9.36 0.40
N GLY A 164 -20.26 9.44 0.72
CA GLY A 164 -19.50 8.35 1.34
C GLY A 164 -20.13 7.88 2.66
N SER A 165 -20.57 8.80 3.50
CA SER A 165 -21.30 8.50 4.75
C SER A 165 -22.62 7.75 4.47
N LYS A 166 -23.42 8.22 3.51
CA LYS A 166 -24.67 7.57 3.07
C LYS A 166 -24.42 6.13 2.57
N LEU A 167 -23.36 5.92 1.81
CA LEU A 167 -23.01 4.64 1.21
C LEU A 167 -22.20 3.73 2.15
N ASN A 168 -21.86 4.20 3.35
CA ASN A 168 -20.94 3.53 4.28
C ASN A 168 -19.59 3.18 3.62
N LYS A 169 -19.08 4.10 2.81
CA LYS A 169 -17.77 4.01 2.14
C LYS A 169 -16.85 5.09 2.65
N ALA A 170 -15.58 4.76 2.79
CA ALA A 170 -14.56 5.76 3.12
C ALA A 170 -14.31 6.71 1.94
N ILE A 171 -13.98 7.96 2.25
CA ILE A 171 -13.34 8.88 1.33
C ILE A 171 -11.84 8.85 1.62
N VAL A 172 -11.08 8.47 0.62
CA VAL A 172 -9.64 8.26 0.68
C VAL A 172 -8.97 9.35 -0.14
N ALA A 173 -7.98 10.05 0.39
CA ALA A 173 -7.50 11.26 -0.26
C ALA A 173 -5.99 11.37 -0.34
N HIS A 174 -5.50 11.54 -1.58
CA HIS A 174 -4.21 12.18 -1.84
C HIS A 174 -4.33 13.65 -1.48
N CYS A 175 -3.56 14.10 -0.49
CA CYS A 175 -3.71 15.43 0.08
C CYS A 175 -2.65 16.38 -0.48
N GLU A 176 -3.07 17.25 -1.37
CA GLU A 176 -2.20 18.23 -2.01
C GLU A 176 -2.98 19.49 -2.38
N ASP A 177 -2.68 20.61 -1.70
CA ASP A 177 -3.19 21.92 -2.09
C ASP A 177 -2.40 22.42 -3.31
N ASN A 178 -3.01 22.39 -4.48
CA ASN A 178 -2.37 22.72 -5.76
C ASN A 178 -1.81 24.15 -5.79
N SER A 179 -2.37 25.09 -5.01
CA SER A 179 -1.90 26.47 -4.94
C SER A 179 -0.52 26.60 -4.31
N LEU A 180 -0.12 25.60 -3.49
CA LEU A 180 1.14 25.54 -2.78
C LEU A 180 2.23 24.74 -3.51
N ILE A 181 1.91 23.98 -4.55
CA ILE A 181 2.90 23.22 -5.34
C ILE A 181 3.91 24.14 -6.02
N ARG A 182 3.42 25.24 -6.60
CA ARG A 182 4.25 26.31 -7.24
C ARG A 182 5.23 25.79 -8.30
N GLY A 183 4.94 24.62 -8.91
CA GLY A 183 5.83 23.97 -9.87
C GLY A 183 7.03 23.27 -9.22
N GLY A 184 6.95 22.93 -7.93
CA GLY A 184 7.96 22.17 -7.21
C GLY A 184 8.00 20.71 -7.63
N ALA A 185 9.13 20.04 -7.40
CA ALA A 185 9.37 18.67 -7.81
C ALA A 185 9.97 17.78 -6.70
N MET A 186 10.35 18.37 -5.56
CA MET A 186 10.84 17.68 -4.36
C MET A 186 10.46 18.50 -3.12
N HIS A 187 10.81 18.04 -1.92
CA HIS A 187 10.57 18.78 -0.68
C HIS A 187 11.26 20.15 -0.68
N GLU A 188 10.52 21.20 -0.27
CA GLU A 188 11.10 22.54 -0.06
C GLU A 188 11.96 22.54 1.20
N GLY A 189 13.28 22.71 1.03
CA GLY A 189 14.21 22.70 2.13
C GLY A 189 15.66 22.94 1.69
N LYS A 190 16.58 22.64 2.60
CA LYS A 190 18.01 22.81 2.34
C LYS A 190 18.45 22.02 1.10
N ARG A 191 17.96 20.77 0.96
CA ARG A 191 18.40 19.90 -0.13
C ARG A 191 17.91 20.36 -1.50
N SER A 192 16.67 20.84 -1.61
CA SER A 192 16.16 21.41 -2.87
C SER A 192 16.94 22.67 -3.30
N ALA A 193 17.31 23.51 -2.32
CA ALA A 193 18.13 24.68 -2.58
C ALA A 193 19.55 24.31 -3.06
N GLU A 194 20.19 23.30 -2.46
CA GLU A 194 21.52 22.79 -2.88
C GLU A 194 21.51 22.22 -4.30
N LEU A 195 20.43 21.53 -4.68
CA LEU A 195 20.27 20.96 -6.02
C LEU A 195 19.76 21.96 -7.06
N GLY A 196 19.33 23.15 -6.64
CA GLY A 196 18.72 24.16 -7.52
C GLY A 196 17.34 23.73 -8.04
N ILE A 197 16.66 22.80 -7.36
CA ILE A 197 15.36 22.26 -7.74
C ILE A 197 14.27 22.95 -6.92
N LYS A 198 13.18 23.35 -7.58
CA LYS A 198 12.06 24.00 -6.91
C LYS A 198 11.34 23.04 -5.95
N GLY A 199 11.08 23.54 -4.73
CA GLY A 199 10.50 22.73 -3.65
C GLY A 199 8.98 22.80 -3.55
N ILE A 200 8.39 21.78 -2.90
CA ILE A 200 6.99 21.68 -2.48
C ILE A 200 6.99 21.74 -0.94
N PRO A 201 6.43 22.78 -0.31
CA PRO A 201 6.42 22.90 1.14
C PRO A 201 5.54 21.80 1.78
N SER A 202 5.87 21.37 3.01
CA SER A 202 5.11 20.36 3.75
C SER A 202 3.67 20.77 4.01
N ILE A 203 3.40 22.05 4.15
CA ILE A 203 2.04 22.60 4.34
C ILE A 203 1.13 22.36 3.13
N CYS A 204 1.67 22.05 1.96
CA CYS A 204 0.89 21.64 0.79
C CYS A 204 -0.01 20.43 1.10
N GLU A 205 0.51 19.47 1.85
CA GLU A 205 -0.21 18.29 2.33
C GLU A 205 -1.10 18.60 3.54
N SER A 206 -0.49 19.18 4.58
CA SER A 206 -1.14 19.31 5.89
C SER A 206 -2.33 20.30 5.90
N THR A 207 -2.36 21.29 5.02
CA THR A 207 -3.51 22.21 4.92
C THR A 207 -4.75 21.51 4.38
N GLN A 208 -4.60 20.66 3.36
CA GLN A 208 -5.73 19.88 2.86
C GLN A 208 -6.20 18.87 3.92
N ILE A 209 -5.29 18.15 4.57
CA ILE A 209 -5.64 17.21 5.65
C ILE A 209 -6.43 17.90 6.75
N ALA A 210 -5.96 19.05 7.24
CA ALA A 210 -6.65 19.80 8.31
C ALA A 210 -8.05 20.26 7.89
N ARG A 211 -8.21 20.74 6.64
CA ARG A 211 -9.51 21.08 6.06
C ARG A 211 -10.42 19.85 6.03
N ASP A 212 -9.94 18.75 5.50
CA ASP A 212 -10.75 17.56 5.23
C ASP A 212 -11.14 16.82 6.50
N ILE A 213 -10.35 16.86 7.57
CA ILE A 213 -10.74 16.35 8.89
C ILE A 213 -11.98 17.07 9.42
N LEU A 214 -12.06 18.40 9.28
CA LEU A 214 -13.25 19.17 9.69
C LEU A 214 -14.48 18.83 8.84
N LEU A 215 -14.30 18.61 7.55
CA LEU A 215 -15.38 18.19 6.65
C LEU A 215 -15.87 16.78 6.98
N ALA A 216 -14.95 15.86 7.30
CA ALA A 216 -15.25 14.50 7.69
C ALA A 216 -16.05 14.43 9.01
N GLU A 217 -15.69 15.28 9.99
CA GLU A 217 -16.44 15.44 11.22
C GLU A 217 -17.88 15.88 10.94
N ALA A 218 -18.06 16.95 10.15
CA ALA A 218 -19.37 17.49 9.79
C ALA A 218 -20.23 16.50 9.00
N ALA A 219 -19.63 15.69 8.13
CA ALA A 219 -20.32 14.67 7.33
C ALA A 219 -20.49 13.32 8.05
N ASN A 220 -19.89 13.14 9.22
CA ASN A 220 -19.77 11.84 9.90
C ASN A 220 -19.22 10.73 8.96
N CYS A 221 -18.23 11.06 8.13
CA CYS A 221 -17.64 10.18 7.14
C CYS A 221 -16.34 9.55 7.64
N HIS A 222 -16.06 8.32 7.25
CA HIS A 222 -14.71 7.76 7.40
C HIS A 222 -13.79 8.42 6.36
N TYR A 223 -12.83 9.18 6.84
CA TYR A 223 -11.80 9.83 6.05
C TYR A 223 -10.47 9.12 6.23
N HIS A 224 -9.85 8.71 5.14
CA HIS A 224 -8.53 8.06 5.14
C HIS A 224 -7.53 8.91 4.38
N VAL A 225 -6.43 9.26 5.05
CA VAL A 225 -5.35 10.06 4.47
C VAL A 225 -4.32 9.13 3.84
N CYS A 226 -4.14 9.22 2.52
CA CYS A 226 -3.09 8.49 1.80
C CYS A 226 -1.70 8.95 2.20
N HIS A 227 -0.73 8.04 2.15
CA HIS A 227 0.73 8.26 2.16
C HIS A 227 1.20 9.53 2.91
N ILE A 228 0.79 9.68 4.18
CA ILE A 228 1.16 10.83 5.02
C ILE A 228 2.69 11.02 5.06
N SER A 229 3.18 12.24 4.87
CA SER A 229 4.62 12.51 4.75
C SER A 229 5.17 13.58 5.69
N ALA A 230 4.31 14.48 6.20
CA ALA A 230 4.73 15.65 6.96
C ALA A 230 4.40 15.56 8.46
N LYS A 231 5.23 16.09 9.32
CA LYS A 231 5.02 16.15 10.78
C LYS A 231 3.75 16.91 11.19
N GLU A 232 3.42 17.97 10.43
CA GLU A 232 2.20 18.74 10.63
C GLU A 232 0.97 17.90 10.32
N SER A 233 1.03 17.04 9.31
CA SER A 233 -0.01 16.11 8.93
C SER A 233 -0.25 15.05 10.02
N VAL A 234 0.83 14.47 10.56
CA VAL A 234 0.74 13.54 11.71
C VAL A 234 0.05 14.21 12.90
N ARG A 235 0.41 15.48 13.19
CA ARG A 235 -0.24 16.25 14.26
C ARG A 235 -1.73 16.44 13.99
N ALA A 236 -2.13 16.81 12.77
CA ALA A 236 -3.51 17.02 12.40
C ALA A 236 -4.35 15.73 12.57
N VAL A 237 -3.86 14.58 12.08
CA VAL A 237 -4.53 13.29 12.25
C VAL A 237 -4.63 12.90 13.72
N ARG A 238 -3.54 13.07 14.51
CA ARG A 238 -3.54 12.80 15.95
C ARG A 238 -4.60 13.58 16.70
N GLU A 239 -4.74 14.88 16.42
CA GLU A 239 -5.77 15.73 17.02
C GLU A 239 -7.18 15.32 16.55
N GLY A 240 -7.37 14.98 15.28
CA GLY A 240 -8.64 14.43 14.78
C GLY A 240 -9.07 13.17 15.55
N LYS A 241 -8.16 12.22 15.73
CA LYS A 241 -8.42 10.99 16.51
C LYS A 241 -8.75 11.26 17.98
N LYS A 242 -8.06 12.18 18.64
CA LYS A 242 -8.37 12.60 20.02
C LYS A 242 -9.77 13.16 20.19
N ASN A 243 -10.29 13.79 19.15
CA ASN A 243 -11.66 14.31 19.11
C ASN A 243 -12.69 13.29 18.60
N ASN A 244 -12.31 12.00 18.48
CA ASN A 244 -13.15 10.91 18.01
C ASN A 244 -13.67 11.09 16.57
N ILE A 245 -13.00 11.87 15.75
CA ILE A 245 -13.29 11.96 14.33
C ILE A 245 -12.85 10.65 13.65
N ARG A 246 -13.66 10.13 12.73
CA ARG A 246 -13.39 8.90 12.00
C ARG A 246 -12.29 9.13 10.93
N VAL A 247 -11.10 9.47 11.38
CA VAL A 247 -9.92 9.66 10.53
C VAL A 247 -8.92 8.54 10.75
N THR A 248 -8.41 8.00 9.65
CA THR A 248 -7.30 7.03 9.61
C THR A 248 -6.26 7.50 8.59
N CYS A 249 -5.05 6.98 8.65
CA CYS A 249 -4.01 7.30 7.67
C CYS A 249 -3.06 6.14 7.41
N GLU A 250 -2.42 6.19 6.27
CA GLU A 250 -1.35 5.28 5.87
C GLU A 250 -0.03 6.01 5.70
N VAL A 251 1.07 5.28 5.86
CA VAL A 251 2.42 5.72 5.53
C VAL A 251 3.06 4.74 4.56
N THR A 252 3.91 5.22 3.67
CA THR A 252 4.61 4.32 2.76
C THR A 252 5.94 3.86 3.32
N PRO A 253 6.47 2.70 2.87
CA PRO A 253 7.81 2.26 3.23
C PRO A 253 8.85 3.33 2.97
N HIS A 254 8.83 3.99 1.81
CA HIS A 254 9.84 4.98 1.44
C HIS A 254 9.84 6.24 2.31
N HIS A 255 8.68 6.69 2.80
CA HIS A 255 8.62 7.82 3.74
C HIS A 255 9.13 7.45 5.15
N LEU A 256 9.09 6.17 5.54
CA LEU A 256 9.71 5.69 6.78
C LEU A 256 11.22 5.47 6.63
N LEU A 257 11.66 4.96 5.48
CA LEU A 257 13.05 4.59 5.21
C LEU A 257 13.96 5.78 4.96
N SER A 258 13.48 6.76 4.20
CA SER A 258 14.31 7.82 3.61
C SER A 258 13.81 9.22 3.92
N CYS A 259 14.69 10.20 3.75
CA CYS A 259 14.40 11.64 3.82
C CYS A 259 15.10 12.38 2.67
N ASP A 260 14.85 13.67 2.51
CA ASP A 260 15.44 14.48 1.43
C ASP A 260 16.98 14.50 1.44
N GLU A 261 17.60 14.37 2.63
CA GLU A 261 19.07 14.28 2.76
C GLU A 261 19.67 13.03 2.08
N ASP A 262 18.88 12.00 1.81
CA ASP A 262 19.33 10.77 1.13
C ASP A 262 19.45 10.98 -0.40
N ILE A 263 18.81 12.01 -0.95
CA ILE A 263 18.90 12.40 -2.36
C ILE A 263 20.25 13.08 -2.60
N LYS A 264 21.21 12.37 -3.18
CA LYS A 264 22.59 12.89 -3.32
C LYS A 264 22.79 13.72 -4.59
N GLU A 265 22.00 13.50 -5.62
CA GLU A 265 22.12 14.11 -6.95
C GLU A 265 20.73 14.27 -7.60
N ASP A 266 20.67 15.01 -8.71
CA ASP A 266 19.45 15.16 -9.52
C ASP A 266 19.12 13.86 -10.25
N ASN A 267 18.48 12.93 -9.54
CA ASN A 267 18.11 11.61 -10.05
C ASN A 267 16.61 11.36 -9.88
N GLY A 268 15.91 11.24 -11.01
CA GLY A 268 14.44 11.05 -11.03
C GLY A 268 13.93 9.77 -10.35
N MET A 269 14.81 8.80 -10.02
CA MET A 269 14.42 7.64 -9.21
C MET A 269 13.97 8.04 -7.80
N TRP A 270 14.43 9.19 -7.29
CA TRP A 270 14.03 9.76 -6.00
C TRP A 270 12.78 10.64 -6.07
N LYS A 271 12.10 10.70 -7.22
CA LYS A 271 10.89 11.50 -7.37
C LYS A 271 9.63 10.68 -7.09
N MET A 272 8.93 10.98 -6.01
CA MET A 272 7.61 10.47 -5.65
C MET A 272 6.73 11.61 -5.11
N ASN A 273 5.43 11.39 -5.01
CA ASN A 273 4.48 12.36 -4.46
C ASN A 273 3.56 11.69 -3.42
N PRO A 274 3.58 12.16 -2.16
CA PRO A 274 4.37 13.30 -1.62
C PRO A 274 5.88 13.08 -1.73
N PRO A 275 6.66 14.17 -1.83
CA PRO A 275 8.11 14.03 -1.85
C PRO A 275 8.65 13.57 -0.49
N LEU A 276 9.81 12.91 -0.49
CA LEU A 276 10.55 12.64 0.74
C LEU A 276 10.81 13.96 1.46
N ARG A 277 10.31 14.09 2.69
CA ARG A 277 10.45 15.28 3.52
C ARG A 277 11.76 15.28 4.29
N GLY A 278 11.95 16.27 5.15
CA GLY A 278 13.12 16.36 6.01
C GLY A 278 13.17 15.24 7.07
N ARG A 279 14.34 15.11 7.71
CA ARG A 279 14.58 14.11 8.76
C ARG A 279 13.60 14.22 9.93
N GLU A 280 13.19 15.43 10.29
CA GLU A 280 12.21 15.66 11.35
C GLU A 280 10.84 15.08 11.00
N ASP A 281 10.44 15.21 9.74
CA ASP A 281 9.17 14.66 9.24
C ASP A 281 9.22 13.14 9.28
N ARG A 282 10.27 12.50 8.74
CA ARG A 282 10.47 11.05 8.82
C ARG A 282 10.42 10.54 10.28
N ASN A 283 11.09 11.22 11.19
CA ASN A 283 11.07 10.83 12.60
C ASN A 283 9.67 10.97 13.23
N ALA A 284 8.89 11.98 12.82
CA ALA A 284 7.50 12.13 13.24
C ALA A 284 6.60 11.03 12.69
N LEU A 285 6.85 10.53 11.47
CA LEU A 285 6.15 9.37 10.92
C LEU A 285 6.45 8.10 11.71
N ILE A 286 7.72 7.83 12.01
CA ILE A 286 8.11 6.67 12.84
C ILE A 286 7.45 6.74 14.23
N ALA A 287 7.47 7.91 14.87
CA ALA A 287 6.79 8.12 16.14
C ALA A 287 5.27 7.94 16.02
N GLY A 288 4.67 8.38 14.91
CA GLY A 288 3.24 8.19 14.60
C GLY A 288 2.84 6.73 14.42
N VAL A 289 3.72 5.90 13.86
CA VAL A 289 3.53 4.43 13.80
C VAL A 289 3.59 3.83 15.20
N LEU A 290 4.58 4.22 16.01
CA LEU A 290 4.79 3.67 17.35
C LEU A 290 3.66 4.04 18.33
N ASP A 291 3.11 5.24 18.22
CA ASP A 291 2.01 5.70 19.10
C ASP A 291 0.60 5.39 18.57
N GLY A 292 0.49 4.74 17.40
CA GLY A 292 -0.78 4.36 16.79
C GLY A 292 -1.55 5.51 16.13
N THR A 293 -0.92 6.67 15.92
CA THR A 293 -1.50 7.74 15.10
C THR A 293 -1.61 7.32 13.64
N ILE A 294 -0.59 6.62 13.12
CA ILE A 294 -0.59 6.02 11.78
C ILE A 294 -1.09 4.59 11.91
N ASP A 295 -2.09 4.25 11.12
CA ASP A 295 -2.87 3.01 11.25
C ASP A 295 -2.28 1.85 10.48
N ILE A 296 -1.80 2.11 9.25
CA ILE A 296 -1.38 1.09 8.30
C ILE A 296 -0.16 1.53 7.48
N ILE A 297 0.46 0.55 6.84
CA ILE A 297 1.49 0.76 5.82
C ILE A 297 0.92 0.31 4.48
N ALA A 298 0.98 1.19 3.49
CA ALA A 298 0.64 0.92 2.10
C ALA A 298 1.80 1.31 1.19
N THR A 299 1.96 0.66 0.03
CA THR A 299 3.20 0.83 -0.73
C THR A 299 3.25 2.06 -1.60
N ASP A 300 2.11 2.54 -2.07
CA ASP A 300 2.03 3.49 -3.19
C ASP A 300 2.89 3.00 -4.38
N HIS A 301 2.76 1.71 -4.70
CA HIS A 301 3.46 1.11 -5.83
C HIS A 301 3.05 1.79 -7.13
N ALA A 302 3.94 2.63 -7.66
CA ALA A 302 3.66 3.51 -8.80
C ALA A 302 4.70 3.32 -9.93
N PRO A 303 4.51 2.28 -10.77
CA PRO A 303 5.42 1.96 -11.87
C PRO A 303 5.38 3.00 -12.98
N HIS A 304 6.57 3.30 -13.51
CA HIS A 304 6.82 4.17 -14.64
C HIS A 304 7.86 3.56 -15.57
N THR A 305 7.86 3.97 -16.83
CA THR A 305 8.90 3.57 -17.77
C THR A 305 10.24 4.24 -17.42
N MET A 306 11.34 3.61 -17.79
CA MET A 306 12.67 4.19 -17.57
C MET A 306 12.81 5.55 -18.26
N GLU A 307 12.22 5.72 -19.46
CA GLU A 307 12.20 6.99 -20.20
C GLU A 307 11.54 8.13 -19.41
N GLU A 308 10.53 7.81 -18.56
CA GLU A 308 9.86 8.78 -17.71
C GLU A 308 10.66 9.12 -16.44
N LYS A 309 11.65 8.29 -16.07
CA LYS A 309 12.39 8.42 -14.81
C LYS A 309 13.84 8.91 -14.93
N ILE A 310 14.45 8.84 -16.11
CA ILE A 310 15.86 9.25 -16.32
C ILE A 310 16.05 10.73 -16.71
N ARG A 311 15.05 11.59 -16.45
CA ARG A 311 15.02 12.99 -16.90
C ARG A 311 15.42 14.00 -15.82
N GLY A 312 16.04 13.55 -14.73
CA GLY A 312 16.24 14.35 -13.52
C GLY A 312 14.93 14.53 -12.73
N ILE A 313 15.02 15.08 -11.52
CA ILE A 313 13.87 15.20 -10.60
C ILE A 313 12.77 16.09 -11.19
N GLU A 314 13.12 17.23 -11.78
CA GLU A 314 12.10 18.16 -12.29
C GLU A 314 11.21 17.55 -13.38
N LYS A 315 11.80 16.83 -14.34
CA LYS A 315 11.10 16.34 -15.55
C LYS A 315 10.62 14.90 -15.47
N SER A 316 11.06 14.15 -14.47
CA SER A 316 10.62 12.77 -14.27
C SER A 316 9.19 12.71 -13.74
N SER A 317 8.52 11.58 -13.99
CA SER A 317 7.21 11.28 -13.39
C SER A 317 7.35 11.01 -11.90
N PHE A 318 6.34 11.41 -11.12
CA PHE A 318 6.23 11.07 -9.70
C PHE A 318 5.86 9.59 -9.50
N GLY A 319 6.54 8.91 -8.60
CA GLY A 319 6.27 7.54 -8.22
C GLY A 319 7.49 6.62 -8.27
N ILE A 320 7.48 5.61 -7.39
CA ILE A 320 8.44 4.51 -7.35
C ILE A 320 7.72 3.19 -7.16
N VAL A 321 8.38 2.07 -7.50
CA VAL A 321 7.83 0.74 -7.22
C VAL A 321 8.17 0.32 -5.80
N GLY A 322 7.26 -0.39 -5.13
CA GLY A 322 7.40 -0.79 -3.73
C GLY A 322 6.87 -2.17 -3.38
N SER A 323 5.92 -2.74 -4.14
CA SER A 323 5.23 -3.99 -3.73
C SER A 323 6.18 -5.16 -3.45
N GLU A 324 7.24 -5.35 -4.24
CA GLU A 324 8.18 -6.46 -4.06
C GLU A 324 9.18 -6.27 -2.90
N THR A 325 9.35 -5.04 -2.41
CA THR A 325 10.42 -4.70 -1.46
C THR A 325 9.93 -4.16 -0.12
N ALA A 326 8.63 -3.84 0.00
CA ALA A 326 8.06 -3.19 1.18
C ALA A 326 8.39 -3.92 2.49
N PHE A 327 7.98 -5.20 2.60
CA PHE A 327 8.20 -5.96 3.83
C PHE A 327 9.69 -6.16 4.11
N THR A 328 10.48 -6.54 3.11
CA THR A 328 11.90 -6.85 3.27
C THR A 328 12.71 -5.65 3.76
N GLN A 329 12.44 -4.46 3.20
CA GLN A 329 13.09 -3.22 3.62
C GLN A 329 12.67 -2.81 5.04
N LEU A 330 11.37 -2.84 5.34
CA LEU A 330 10.87 -2.50 6.67
C LEU A 330 11.33 -3.49 7.73
N TYR A 331 11.32 -4.79 7.42
CA TYR A 331 11.86 -5.82 8.31
C TYR A 331 13.34 -5.57 8.61
N THR A 332 14.14 -5.35 7.58
CA THR A 332 15.58 -5.11 7.71
C THR A 332 15.87 -3.84 8.51
N LYS A 333 15.16 -2.75 8.20
CA LYS A 333 15.47 -1.44 8.78
C LYS A 333 14.90 -1.26 10.18
N PHE A 334 13.71 -1.80 10.45
CA PHE A 334 13.00 -1.50 11.69
C PHE A 334 12.85 -2.70 12.64
N VAL A 335 12.67 -3.92 12.10
CA VAL A 335 12.51 -5.09 12.97
C VAL A 335 13.86 -5.64 13.43
N LYS A 336 14.82 -5.80 12.52
CA LYS A 336 16.18 -6.27 12.89
C LYS A 336 16.95 -5.25 13.77
N THR A 337 16.49 -4.03 13.86
CA THR A 337 17.07 -2.97 14.72
C THR A 337 16.24 -2.68 15.97
N ASP A 338 15.23 -3.51 16.25
CA ASP A 338 14.35 -3.42 17.42
C ASP A 338 13.55 -2.10 17.54
N ILE A 339 13.34 -1.37 16.43
CA ILE A 339 12.48 -0.18 16.40
C ILE A 339 11.02 -0.59 16.33
N PHE A 340 10.67 -1.57 15.48
CA PHE A 340 9.35 -2.19 15.42
C PHE A 340 9.44 -3.66 15.85
N SER A 341 8.39 -4.18 16.48
CA SER A 341 8.28 -5.63 16.62
C SER A 341 7.81 -6.25 15.30
N LEU A 342 8.18 -7.52 15.04
CA LEU A 342 7.68 -8.25 13.88
C LEU A 342 6.15 -8.32 13.88
N GLU A 343 5.54 -8.51 15.05
CA GLU A 343 4.09 -8.53 15.20
C GLU A 343 3.44 -7.20 14.79
N MET A 344 4.05 -6.07 15.19
CA MET A 344 3.59 -4.73 14.79
C MET A 344 3.66 -4.56 13.27
N LEU A 345 4.79 -4.88 12.64
CA LEU A 345 4.95 -4.73 11.18
C LEU A 345 3.91 -5.56 10.43
N VAL A 346 3.72 -6.82 10.81
CA VAL A 346 2.70 -7.69 10.19
C VAL A 346 1.30 -7.10 10.34
N LYS A 347 0.93 -6.61 11.54
CA LYS A 347 -0.39 -6.00 11.76
C LYS A 347 -0.62 -4.76 10.92
N LEU A 348 0.38 -3.89 10.80
CA LEU A 348 0.30 -2.68 9.97
C LEU A 348 0.08 -2.97 8.49
N MET A 349 0.53 -4.14 8.01
CA MET A 349 0.43 -4.57 6.62
C MET A 349 -0.70 -5.59 6.37
N SER A 350 -1.48 -5.98 7.38
CA SER A 350 -2.53 -7.00 7.24
C SER A 350 -3.77 -6.71 8.09
N GLU A 351 -3.76 -7.10 9.37
CA GLU A 351 -4.91 -7.06 10.28
C GLU A 351 -5.48 -5.64 10.44
N ASN A 352 -4.62 -4.63 10.58
CA ASN A 352 -5.06 -3.25 10.75
C ASN A 352 -5.79 -2.73 9.51
N VAL A 353 -5.30 -3.04 8.30
CA VAL A 353 -5.97 -2.69 7.04
C VAL A 353 -7.37 -3.30 7.01
N ALA A 354 -7.46 -4.60 7.30
CA ALA A 354 -8.73 -5.29 7.35
C ALA A 354 -9.71 -4.69 8.38
N LYS A 355 -9.21 -4.32 9.56
CA LYS A 355 -10.00 -3.76 10.64
C LYS A 355 -10.56 -2.37 10.29
N ILE A 356 -9.75 -1.45 9.79
CA ILE A 356 -10.20 -0.07 9.53
C ILE A 356 -11.18 0.03 8.36
N PHE A 357 -11.09 -0.91 7.41
CA PHE A 357 -11.98 -0.97 6.25
C PHE A 357 -13.03 -2.09 6.31
N ASN A 358 -13.13 -2.78 7.46
CA ASN A 358 -14.09 -3.87 7.70
C ASN A 358 -14.02 -4.97 6.63
N LEU A 359 -12.81 -5.46 6.32
CA LEU A 359 -12.59 -6.53 5.36
C LEU A 359 -12.59 -7.90 6.04
N PRO A 360 -13.05 -8.96 5.35
CA PRO A 360 -13.07 -10.31 5.90
C PRO A 360 -11.72 -11.05 5.78
N TYR A 361 -10.64 -10.33 5.43
CA TYR A 361 -9.30 -10.84 5.16
C TYR A 361 -8.31 -10.47 6.27
N GLY A 362 -7.01 -10.78 6.08
CA GLY A 362 -5.92 -10.31 6.94
C GLY A 362 -5.77 -11.05 8.26
N LYS A 363 -6.30 -12.27 8.38
CA LYS A 363 -6.21 -13.10 9.58
C LYS A 363 -5.67 -14.49 9.28
N LEU A 364 -4.85 -15.02 10.18
CA LEU A 364 -4.38 -16.41 10.15
C LEU A 364 -5.10 -17.19 11.25
N GLU A 365 -6.36 -17.55 11.00
CA GLU A 365 -7.26 -18.24 11.93
C GLU A 365 -8.05 -19.31 11.20
N GLU A 366 -8.51 -20.35 11.91
CA GLU A 366 -9.43 -21.36 11.35
C GLU A 366 -10.71 -20.67 10.85
N ASN A 367 -11.22 -21.12 9.71
CA ASN A 367 -12.37 -20.57 8.96
C ASN A 367 -12.14 -19.20 8.30
N SER A 368 -10.98 -18.57 8.46
CA SER A 368 -10.64 -17.38 7.66
C SER A 368 -10.26 -17.76 6.22
N PHE A 369 -10.22 -16.77 5.33
CA PHE A 369 -9.71 -17.00 3.98
C PHE A 369 -8.26 -17.48 4.03
N ALA A 370 -7.90 -18.42 3.16
CA ALA A 370 -6.55 -18.92 3.02
C ALA A 370 -5.69 -17.93 2.21
N ASP A 371 -5.44 -16.79 2.83
CA ASP A 371 -4.56 -15.72 2.40
C ASP A 371 -3.33 -15.76 3.30
N ILE A 372 -2.22 -16.34 2.81
CA ILE A 372 -1.06 -16.73 3.62
C ILE A 372 0.22 -16.31 2.92
N VAL A 373 1.19 -15.82 3.69
CA VAL A 373 2.56 -15.63 3.24
C VAL A 373 3.53 -16.41 4.11
N VAL A 374 4.47 -17.09 3.46
CA VAL A 374 5.62 -17.77 4.09
C VAL A 374 6.87 -16.95 3.83
N ILE A 375 7.60 -16.61 4.88
CA ILE A 375 8.74 -15.69 4.83
C ILE A 375 9.97 -16.37 5.42
N ASP A 376 11.07 -16.35 4.69
CA ASP A 376 12.38 -16.67 5.21
C ASP A 376 12.99 -15.41 5.85
N LEU A 377 12.96 -15.34 7.18
CA LEU A 377 13.44 -14.18 7.93
C LEU A 377 14.96 -14.03 7.93
N GLU A 378 15.69 -15.11 7.68
CA GLU A 378 17.16 -15.13 7.72
C GLU A 378 17.80 -14.89 6.36
N LYS A 379 17.12 -15.27 5.27
CA LYS A 379 17.63 -15.08 3.90
C LYS A 379 17.93 -13.62 3.62
N GLU A 380 19.15 -13.33 3.15
CA GLU A 380 19.58 -12.02 2.67
C GLU A 380 19.64 -12.03 1.15
N ILE A 381 19.09 -10.99 0.53
CA ILE A 381 19.22 -10.73 -0.90
C ILE A 381 19.68 -9.29 -1.14
N THR A 382 20.21 -9.04 -2.34
CA THR A 382 20.44 -7.68 -2.82
C THR A 382 19.28 -7.28 -3.75
N ILE A 383 18.70 -6.10 -3.53
CA ILE A 383 17.63 -5.59 -4.40
C ILE A 383 18.19 -5.39 -5.82
N ASN A 384 17.69 -6.17 -6.75
CA ASN A 384 18.01 -6.07 -8.17
C ASN A 384 16.73 -5.74 -8.96
N PRO A 385 16.55 -4.49 -9.42
CA PRO A 385 15.33 -4.11 -10.16
C PRO A 385 15.11 -4.91 -11.45
N GLU A 386 16.17 -5.46 -12.07
CA GLU A 386 16.03 -6.28 -13.28
C GLU A 386 15.34 -7.64 -13.03
N GLU A 387 15.29 -8.07 -11.77
CA GLU A 387 14.62 -9.31 -11.36
C GLU A 387 13.16 -9.07 -10.94
N PHE A 388 12.67 -7.83 -10.91
CA PHE A 388 11.30 -7.53 -10.52
C PHE A 388 10.29 -8.15 -11.48
N LEU A 389 9.19 -8.65 -10.95
CA LEU A 389 8.05 -9.15 -11.73
C LEU A 389 7.16 -8.01 -12.25
N SER A 390 7.16 -6.87 -11.57
CA SER A 390 6.61 -5.61 -12.09
C SER A 390 7.34 -5.22 -13.39
N LYS A 391 6.66 -4.50 -14.28
CA LYS A 391 7.32 -3.84 -15.42
C LYS A 391 8.14 -2.63 -14.97
N GLY A 392 7.76 -2.01 -13.86
CA GLY A 392 8.49 -0.87 -13.29
C GLY A 392 9.86 -1.28 -12.72
N ARG A 393 10.87 -0.46 -13.02
CA ARG A 393 12.24 -0.59 -12.48
C ARG A 393 12.64 0.63 -11.64
N ASN A 394 11.67 1.55 -11.48
CA ASN A 394 11.86 2.86 -10.88
C ASN A 394 11.92 2.80 -9.35
N THR A 395 13.07 2.41 -8.82
CA THR A 395 13.36 2.39 -7.39
C THR A 395 14.71 3.05 -7.10
N PRO A 396 14.83 3.86 -6.04
CA PRO A 396 16.12 4.38 -5.59
C PRO A 396 16.93 3.38 -4.75
N TYR A 397 16.35 2.23 -4.39
CA TYR A 397 16.91 1.25 -3.45
C TYR A 397 17.66 0.09 -4.11
N ALA A 398 18.01 0.22 -5.39
CA ALA A 398 18.83 -0.77 -6.07
C ALA A 398 20.17 -1.01 -5.34
N ASN A 399 20.59 -2.27 -5.28
CA ASN A 399 21.81 -2.73 -4.61
C ASN A 399 21.77 -2.68 -3.06
N GLU A 400 20.64 -2.34 -2.43
CA GLU A 400 20.50 -2.48 -0.98
C GLU A 400 20.37 -3.97 -0.60
N LYS A 401 20.99 -4.34 0.52
CA LYS A 401 20.86 -5.67 1.12
C LYS A 401 19.67 -5.71 2.07
N VAL A 402 18.81 -6.70 1.92
CA VAL A 402 17.60 -6.86 2.71
C VAL A 402 17.40 -8.31 3.15
N ASN A 403 16.72 -8.48 4.29
CA ASN A 403 16.32 -9.77 4.84
C ASN A 403 14.79 -9.89 4.90
N GLY A 404 14.30 -11.09 5.24
CA GLY A 404 12.87 -11.32 5.38
C GLY A 404 12.17 -11.46 4.03
N ILE A 405 12.51 -12.52 3.30
CA ILE A 405 12.10 -12.72 1.91
C ILE A 405 10.84 -13.59 1.86
N PRO A 406 9.70 -13.11 1.29
CA PRO A 406 8.56 -13.96 0.99
C PRO A 406 8.95 -15.04 -0.02
N VAL A 407 8.70 -16.31 0.31
CA VAL A 407 9.06 -17.46 -0.51
C VAL A 407 7.85 -18.24 -1.04
N LEU A 408 6.69 -18.04 -0.42
CA LEU A 408 5.41 -18.59 -0.87
C LEU A 408 4.29 -17.63 -0.50
N THR A 409 3.41 -17.34 -1.44
CA THR A 409 2.19 -16.57 -1.21
C THR A 409 0.99 -17.32 -1.74
N ILE A 410 0.00 -17.52 -0.87
CA ILE A 410 -1.27 -18.17 -1.17
C ILE A 410 -2.37 -17.13 -1.05
N SER A 411 -3.16 -16.94 -2.11
CA SER A 411 -4.32 -16.05 -2.13
C SER A 411 -5.56 -16.85 -2.53
N ASN A 412 -6.63 -16.72 -1.75
CA ASN A 412 -7.85 -17.53 -1.95
C ASN A 412 -7.58 -19.04 -2.04
N GLY A 413 -6.69 -19.57 -1.21
CA GLY A 413 -6.34 -21.00 -1.21
C GLY A 413 -5.49 -21.46 -2.40
N LYS A 414 -5.07 -20.56 -3.29
CA LYS A 414 -4.27 -20.87 -4.48
C LYS A 414 -2.88 -20.25 -4.37
N ILE A 415 -1.87 -20.99 -4.83
CA ILE A 415 -0.50 -20.48 -4.89
C ILE A 415 -0.44 -19.34 -5.93
N ALA A 416 -0.21 -18.12 -5.46
CA ALA A 416 -0.03 -16.93 -6.28
C ALA A 416 1.45 -16.67 -6.60
N TYR A 417 2.36 -17.04 -5.68
CA TYR A 417 3.81 -16.96 -5.88
C TYR A 417 4.50 -18.09 -5.13
N ILE A 418 5.55 -18.63 -5.71
CA ILE A 418 6.45 -19.59 -5.09
C ILE A 418 7.88 -19.41 -5.60
N ASP A 419 8.82 -19.32 -4.67
CA ASP A 419 10.25 -19.43 -4.95
C ASP A 419 10.62 -20.93 -5.02
N LYS A 420 10.80 -21.43 -6.24
CA LYS A 420 11.04 -22.87 -6.49
C LYS A 420 12.44 -23.35 -6.06
N GLU A 421 13.36 -22.44 -5.80
CA GLU A 421 14.68 -22.76 -5.24
C GLU A 421 14.57 -23.03 -3.74
N GLU A 422 13.59 -22.43 -3.07
CA GLU A 422 13.40 -22.50 -1.63
C GLU A 422 12.34 -23.52 -1.19
N ILE A 423 11.30 -23.69 -1.98
CA ILE A 423 10.15 -24.56 -1.67
C ILE A 423 9.91 -25.54 -2.82
N ASN A 424 9.89 -26.83 -2.49
CA ASN A 424 9.50 -27.90 -3.40
C ASN A 424 7.98 -28.14 -3.30
N LEU A 425 7.33 -28.30 -4.47
CA LEU A 425 5.95 -28.72 -4.59
C LEU A 425 5.85 -30.24 -4.63
#